data_cac9a9f65b120063c360f45efd312d2c
#
_entry.id   cac9a9f65b120063c360f45efd312d2c
#
_cell.length_a   1.000
_cell.length_b   1.000
_cell.length_c   1.000
_cell.angle_alpha   90.00
_cell.angle_beta   90.00
_cell.angle_gamma   90.00
#
_symmetry.space_group_name_H-M   'P 1'
#
loop_
_entity.id
_entity.type
_entity.pdbx_description
1 polymer ?
#
loop_
_entity_poly.entity_id
_entity_poly.type
_entity_poly.pdbx_seq_one_letter_code
_entity_poly.pdbx_strand_id
1 'polypeptide(L)'
;MEGILERGPVKRVSEVLAANKMGKVHVLADTARTAQDAATALNIEVGQIASSLIFRLPDGSPILVITSGRHRVDTDLVARTLGVTHL
;
A
#
# COMPACT_ATOMS: atom_id res chain seq x y z
N MET A 1 13.64 -10.44 -12.11
CA MET A 1 13.06 -9.13 -12.42
C MET A 1 14.11 -8.05 -12.43
N GLU A 2 14.94 -8.10 -13.47
CA GLU A 2 15.99 -7.11 -13.63
C GLU A 2 15.39 -5.72 -13.85
N GLY A 3 16.06 -4.70 -13.35
CA GLY A 3 15.70 -3.32 -13.58
C GLY A 3 14.53 -2.79 -12.75
N ILE A 4 13.94 -3.59 -11.86
CA ILE A 4 12.83 -3.12 -11.03
C ILE A 4 13.26 -1.94 -10.15
N LEU A 5 14.45 -2.02 -9.55
CA LEU A 5 14.95 -0.93 -8.70
C LEU A 5 15.24 0.35 -9.48
N GLU A 6 15.34 0.26 -10.80
CA GLU A 6 15.56 1.40 -11.68
C GLU A 6 14.26 2.07 -12.16
N ARG A 7 13.11 1.45 -11.92
CA ARG A 7 11.82 2.04 -12.32
C ARG A 7 11.55 3.30 -11.49
N GLY A 8 11.03 4.33 -12.16
CA GLY A 8 10.79 5.63 -11.54
C GLY A 8 10.04 5.60 -10.21
N PRO A 9 8.86 4.94 -10.13
CA PRO A 9 8.13 4.86 -8.86
C PRO A 9 8.90 4.14 -7.76
N VAL A 10 9.58 3.04 -8.09
CA VAL A 10 10.37 2.27 -7.13
C VAL A 10 11.54 3.09 -6.64
N LYS A 11 12.23 3.77 -7.55
CA LYS A 11 13.37 4.63 -7.22
C LYS A 11 12.96 5.76 -6.29
N ARG A 12 11.81 6.40 -6.54
CA ARG A 12 11.31 7.46 -5.66
C ARG A 12 11.06 6.95 -4.25
N VAL A 13 10.42 5.80 -4.11
CA VAL A 13 10.15 5.21 -2.79
C VAL A 13 11.46 4.85 -2.10
N SER A 14 12.42 4.25 -2.83
CA SER A 14 13.72 3.90 -2.28
C SER A 14 14.45 5.13 -1.73
N GLU A 15 14.41 6.24 -2.46
CA GLU A 15 15.05 7.48 -2.03
C GLU A 15 14.39 8.07 -0.77
N VAL A 16 13.06 8.04 -0.70
CA VAL A 16 12.32 8.51 0.48
C VAL A 16 12.63 7.65 1.70
N LEU A 17 12.66 6.33 1.54
CA LEU A 17 12.98 5.41 2.63
C LEU A 17 14.41 5.67 3.13
N ALA A 18 15.37 5.82 2.23
CA ALA A 18 16.76 6.09 2.58
C ALA A 18 16.90 7.43 3.31
N ALA A 19 16.23 8.47 2.83
CA ALA A 19 16.27 9.79 3.45
C ALA A 19 15.70 9.79 4.87
N ASN A 20 14.75 8.88 5.14
CA ASN A 20 14.11 8.76 6.45
C ASN A 20 14.68 7.61 7.29
N LYS A 21 15.73 6.94 6.83
CA LYS A 21 16.38 5.82 7.51
C LYS A 21 15.40 4.68 7.82
N MET A 22 14.50 4.38 6.88
CA MET A 22 13.41 3.43 7.08
C MET A 22 13.63 2.08 6.40
N GLY A 23 14.86 1.77 6.03
CA GLY A 23 15.18 0.48 5.45
C GLY A 23 15.23 0.51 3.92
N LYS A 24 15.09 -0.65 3.31
CA LYS A 24 15.26 -0.83 1.86
C LYS A 24 14.02 -1.44 1.23
N VAL A 25 13.85 -1.18 -0.06
CA VAL A 25 12.86 -1.87 -0.87
C VAL A 25 13.32 -3.30 -1.10
N HIS A 26 12.45 -4.27 -0.87
CA HIS A 26 12.68 -5.67 -1.18
C HIS A 26 11.97 -6.03 -2.46
N VAL A 27 12.72 -6.52 -3.45
CA VAL A 27 12.16 -6.98 -4.71
C VAL A 27 11.79 -8.45 -4.56
N LEU A 28 10.51 -8.77 -4.77
CA LEU A 28 10.03 -10.14 -4.69
C LEU A 28 10.47 -10.94 -5.92
N ALA A 29 10.67 -12.26 -5.73
CA ALA A 29 11.09 -13.14 -6.82
C ALA A 29 10.02 -13.23 -7.91
N ASP A 30 8.74 -13.20 -7.53
CA ASP A 30 7.61 -13.28 -8.44
C ASP A 30 6.71 -12.07 -8.27
N THR A 31 5.89 -11.81 -9.29
CA THR A 31 4.90 -10.74 -9.23
C THR A 31 3.85 -11.06 -8.17
N ALA A 32 3.69 -10.16 -7.21
CA ALA A 32 2.68 -10.28 -6.17
C ALA A 32 1.53 -9.32 -6.49
N ARG A 33 0.37 -9.86 -6.86
CA ARG A 33 -0.81 -9.07 -7.24
C ARG A 33 -1.80 -8.87 -6.11
N THR A 34 -1.73 -9.74 -5.09
CA THR A 34 -2.62 -9.70 -3.94
C THR A 34 -1.81 -9.64 -2.67
N ALA A 35 -2.47 -9.25 -1.57
CA ALA A 35 -1.84 -9.28 -0.25
C ALA A 35 -1.40 -10.70 0.12
N GLN A 36 -2.19 -11.71 -0.24
CA GLN A 36 -1.83 -13.11 0.02
C GLN A 36 -0.59 -13.51 -0.75
N ASP A 37 -0.46 -13.12 -2.01
CA ASP A 37 0.72 -13.41 -2.82
C ASP A 37 1.97 -12.80 -2.21
N ALA A 38 1.87 -11.54 -1.76
CA ALA A 38 2.98 -10.87 -1.09
C ALA A 38 3.36 -11.57 0.21
N ALA A 39 2.37 -11.94 1.01
CA ALA A 39 2.61 -12.66 2.27
C ALA A 39 3.31 -14.00 2.03
N THR A 40 2.86 -14.74 1.02
CA THR A 40 3.46 -16.02 0.65
C THR A 40 4.93 -15.82 0.22
N ALA A 41 5.19 -14.83 -0.63
CA ALA A 41 6.54 -14.54 -1.10
C ALA A 41 7.48 -14.12 0.03
N LEU A 42 6.97 -13.43 1.04
CA LEU A 42 7.75 -12.96 2.19
C LEU A 42 7.75 -13.95 3.36
N ASN A 43 7.02 -15.04 3.24
CA ASN A 43 6.86 -16.06 4.29
C ASN A 43 6.33 -15.45 5.59
N ILE A 44 5.30 -14.63 5.49
CA ILE A 44 4.63 -13.99 6.61
C ILE A 44 3.12 -14.22 6.49
N GLU A 45 2.37 -13.83 7.51
CA GLU A 45 0.91 -13.91 7.49
C GLU A 45 0.32 -12.73 6.70
N VAL A 46 -0.81 -12.98 6.04
CA VAL A 46 -1.47 -11.95 5.23
C VAL A 46 -1.87 -10.73 6.07
N GLY A 47 -2.18 -10.94 7.35
CA GLY A 47 -2.50 -9.83 8.26
C GLY A 47 -1.34 -8.87 8.52
N GLN A 48 -0.11 -9.30 8.23
CA GLN A 48 1.09 -8.48 8.38
C GLN A 48 1.36 -7.59 7.16
N ILE A 49 0.61 -7.78 6.07
CA ILE A 49 0.73 -6.94 4.89
C ILE A 49 -0.07 -5.66 5.12
N ALA A 50 0.56 -4.51 4.90
CA ALA A 50 -0.10 -3.22 4.91
C ALA A 50 -0.38 -2.81 3.46
N SER A 51 -1.64 -2.64 3.13
CA SER A 51 -2.07 -2.19 1.79
C SER A 51 -2.45 -0.72 1.85
N SER A 52 -1.94 0.05 0.90
CA SER A 52 -2.20 1.48 0.80
C SER A 52 -3.19 1.72 -0.34
N LEU A 53 -4.33 2.32 -0.02
CA LEU A 53 -5.40 2.56 -0.98
C LEU A 53 -5.72 4.06 -1.01
N ILE A 54 -5.85 4.59 -2.23
CA ILE A 54 -6.20 6.00 -2.42
C ILE A 54 -7.67 6.07 -2.84
N PHE A 55 -8.44 6.85 -2.12
CA PHE A 55 -9.82 7.16 -2.45
C PHE A 55 -9.95 8.67 -2.70
N ARG A 56 -11.06 9.05 -3.32
CA ARG A 56 -11.38 10.46 -3.57
C ARG A 56 -12.52 10.88 -2.65
N LEU A 57 -12.32 11.98 -1.94
CA LEU A 57 -13.39 12.61 -1.16
C LEU A 57 -14.37 13.32 -2.09
N PRO A 58 -15.61 13.64 -1.61
CA PRO A 58 -16.60 14.33 -2.45
C PRO A 58 -16.11 15.67 -3.02
N ASP A 59 -15.21 16.36 -2.34
CA ASP A 59 -14.62 17.62 -2.83
C ASP A 59 -13.50 17.42 -3.84
N GLY A 60 -13.17 16.17 -4.18
CA GLY A 60 -12.12 15.84 -5.13
C GLY A 60 -10.75 15.60 -4.53
N SER A 61 -10.56 15.87 -3.23
CA SER A 61 -9.25 15.65 -2.59
C SER A 61 -8.99 14.16 -2.35
N PRO A 62 -7.72 13.74 -2.41
CA PRO A 62 -7.37 12.35 -2.16
C PRO A 62 -7.30 12.04 -0.66
N ILE A 63 -7.61 10.79 -0.30
CA ILE A 63 -7.37 10.27 1.04
C ILE A 63 -6.63 8.94 0.91
N LEU A 64 -5.63 8.76 1.75
CA LEU A 64 -4.88 7.50 1.85
C LEU A 64 -5.44 6.69 3.00
N VAL A 65 -5.83 5.44 2.72
CA VAL A 65 -6.25 4.49 3.75
C VAL A 65 -5.27 3.33 3.75
N ILE A 66 -4.67 3.05 4.90
CA ILE A 66 -3.77 1.92 5.06
C ILE A 66 -4.53 0.84 5.83
N THR A 67 -4.60 -0.34 5.27
CA THR A 67 -5.33 -1.47 5.87
C THR A 67 -4.50 -2.74 5.85
N SER A 68 -4.77 -3.64 6.81
CA SER A 68 -4.16 -4.96 6.83
C SER A 68 -4.63 -5.78 5.63
N GLY A 69 -3.74 -6.63 5.11
CA GLY A 69 -4.08 -7.56 4.02
C GLY A 69 -5.19 -8.55 4.38
N ARG A 70 -5.50 -8.70 5.66
CA ARG A 70 -6.61 -9.54 6.14
C ARG A 70 -7.97 -8.87 6.00
N HIS A 71 -8.00 -7.55 5.87
CA HIS A 71 -9.24 -6.76 5.85
C HIS A 71 -9.44 -6.06 4.53
N ARG A 72 -10.68 -5.64 4.30
CA ARG A 72 -11.03 -4.72 3.22
C ARG A 72 -11.47 -3.39 3.82
N VAL A 73 -11.23 -2.31 3.10
CA VAL A 73 -11.67 -0.99 3.55
C VAL A 73 -13.19 -0.93 3.48
N ASP A 74 -13.81 -0.59 4.61
CA ASP A 74 -15.24 -0.29 4.66
C ASP A 74 -15.40 1.19 4.34
N THR A 75 -15.69 1.49 3.08
CA THR A 75 -15.79 2.87 2.61
C THR A 75 -16.91 3.66 3.27
N ASP A 76 -18.00 2.99 3.64
CA ASP A 76 -19.11 3.65 4.35
C ASP A 76 -18.70 4.05 5.76
N LEU A 77 -17.98 3.19 6.46
CA LEU A 77 -17.46 3.50 7.78
C LEU A 77 -16.44 4.65 7.74
N VAL A 78 -15.54 4.63 6.76
CA VAL A 78 -14.55 5.71 6.60
C VAL A 78 -15.27 7.04 6.32
N ALA A 79 -16.26 7.04 5.43
CA ALA A 79 -17.04 8.24 5.12
C ALA A 79 -17.73 8.79 6.36
N ARG A 80 -18.38 7.94 7.15
CA ARG A 80 -19.02 8.35 8.40
C ARG A 80 -18.01 8.91 9.40
N THR A 81 -16.86 8.26 9.54
CA THR A 81 -15.81 8.71 10.44
C THR A 81 -15.28 10.09 10.06
N LEU A 82 -15.19 10.38 8.77
CA LEU A 82 -14.70 11.66 8.25
C LEU A 82 -15.80 12.71 8.17
N GLY A 83 -17.07 12.33 8.34
CA GLY A 83 -18.19 13.26 8.23
C GLY A 83 -18.53 13.65 6.80
N VAL A 84 -18.25 12.79 5.83
CA VAL A 84 -18.57 13.01 4.42
C VAL A 84 -19.64 12.03 3.96
N THR A 85 -20.27 12.31 2.81
CA THR A 85 -21.38 11.50 2.31
C THR A 85 -20.93 10.18 1.69
N HIS A 86 -19.75 10.18 1.06
CA HIS A 86 -19.20 8.99 0.40
C HIS A 86 -17.71 9.19 0.11
N LEU A 87 -17.06 8.12 -0.34
CA LEU A 87 -15.68 8.17 -0.88
C LEU A 87 -15.68 7.96 -2.38
#